data_4ffab5e0ca3e78cd6bee27c172fb5921
#
_entry.id   4ffab5e0ca3e78cd6bee27c172fb5921
#
_cell.length_a   1.000
_cell.length_b   1.000
_cell.length_c   1.000
_cell.angle_alpha   90.00
_cell.angle_beta   90.00
_cell.angle_gamma   90.00
#
_symmetry.space_group_name_H-M   'P 1'
#
loop_
_entity.id
_entity.type
_entity.pdbx_description
1 polymer ?
#
loop_
_entity_poly.entity_id
_entity_poly.type
_entity_poly.pdbx_seq_one_letter_code
_entity_poly.pdbx_strand_id
1 'polypeptide(L)'
;MEFNNKIQSDYKPKNLAVKLNRIGEQHVLKKHPWVFSNSIEKINGTPKTGDLAIIFNKRKNKVIGIGLYDSDSPIVIKMIHSDSEKVIINADFFHSKIEVAYEKRVKLLETNTNSYRLLFGENDGFPSLIADVYDSVLVVKLYSEIWLPFLKSILESLQKVSRAETIVIRLSRGLQKSINHQLKDGQVVYGVLENDVVQFVEHHVNFSANVIKGHKTGYFLDHRANRKLVGELSKNKTVLDVFSYAGGFSVHALFNGAKEVTSLDISKQALEIAVENGKLNDYPGKHKTIAGDAFEELRNLVNKNITFDVVVIDPPSFAKQASEIELAKKKYKQLAKLGIQLTAKKGLLVLASCSSRVVADAFFDINETVLKESDRDFEIFSKTYHDIDHPISFLEGAYLKCVYYRFLD
;
A
#
# COMPACT_ATOMS: atom_id res chain seq x y z
N MET A 1 17.14 -24.74 -4.11
CA MET A 1 17.53 -23.58 -4.96
C MET A 1 18.44 -22.67 -4.15
N GLU A 2 19.40 -22.01 -4.76
CA GLU A 2 20.33 -21.09 -4.10
C GLU A 2 19.97 -19.65 -4.42
N PHE A 3 20.26 -18.76 -3.49
CA PHE A 3 20.12 -17.32 -3.71
C PHE A 3 21.19 -16.78 -4.65
N ASN A 4 20.85 -15.81 -5.47
CA ASN A 4 21.79 -15.13 -6.35
C ASN A 4 22.84 -14.38 -5.52
N ASN A 5 24.14 -14.56 -5.83
CA ASN A 5 25.25 -13.94 -5.12
C ASN A 5 25.22 -12.39 -5.12
N LYS A 6 24.51 -11.77 -6.06
CA LYS A 6 24.38 -10.30 -6.15
C LYS A 6 23.62 -9.65 -4.98
N ILE A 7 22.90 -10.44 -4.16
CA ILE A 7 22.23 -9.94 -2.95
C ILE A 7 23.19 -9.80 -1.76
N GLN A 8 24.40 -10.31 -1.85
CA GLN A 8 25.37 -10.26 -0.77
C GLN A 8 26.10 -8.91 -0.78
N SER A 9 26.20 -8.28 0.38
CA SER A 9 27.00 -7.09 0.59
C SER A 9 28.25 -7.43 1.37
N ASP A 10 29.40 -6.91 0.95
CA ASP A 10 30.66 -7.02 1.71
C ASP A 10 30.73 -6.01 2.86
N TYR A 11 29.80 -5.06 2.90
CA TYR A 11 29.75 -4.05 3.94
C TYR A 11 29.28 -4.64 5.28
N LYS A 12 30.09 -4.48 6.31
CA LYS A 12 29.75 -4.84 7.70
C LYS A 12 29.31 -3.59 8.45
N PRO A 13 28.02 -3.51 8.85
CA PRO A 13 27.49 -2.37 9.60
C PRO A 13 28.25 -2.12 10.90
N LYS A 14 28.48 -0.85 11.22
CA LYS A 14 29.08 -0.42 12.48
C LYS A 14 28.00 0.02 13.45
N ASN A 15 28.28 -0.05 14.73
CA ASN A 15 27.44 0.52 15.78
C ASN A 15 27.82 1.99 15.98
N LEU A 16 26.86 2.87 15.80
CA LEU A 16 26.99 4.32 16.03
C LEU A 16 26.26 4.69 17.32
N ALA A 17 26.94 5.30 18.24
CA ALA A 17 26.28 5.88 19.42
C ALA A 17 25.66 7.22 19.06
N VAL A 18 24.33 7.34 19.24
CA VAL A 18 23.55 8.51 18.87
C VAL A 18 22.88 9.14 20.07
N LYS A 19 22.99 10.47 20.19
CA LYS A 19 22.22 11.29 21.12
C LYS A 19 21.31 12.23 20.36
N LEU A 20 20.04 12.24 20.77
CA LEU A 20 19.00 13.06 20.17
C LEU A 20 18.71 14.27 21.07
N ASN A 21 18.17 15.33 20.47
CA ASN A 21 17.55 16.42 21.21
C ASN A 21 16.28 15.93 21.93
N ARG A 22 15.71 16.75 22.82
CA ARG A 22 14.55 16.38 23.64
C ARG A 22 13.35 15.91 22.79
N ILE A 23 13.10 16.55 21.64
CA ILE A 23 11.96 16.23 20.77
C ILE A 23 12.19 14.87 20.10
N GLY A 24 13.36 14.64 19.51
CA GLY A 24 13.73 13.37 18.89
C GLY A 24 13.69 12.20 19.88
N GLU A 25 14.20 12.40 21.11
CA GLU A 25 14.13 11.38 22.18
C GLU A 25 12.68 11.03 22.52
N GLN A 26 11.80 12.03 22.65
CA GLN A 26 10.37 11.79 22.90
C GLN A 26 9.69 11.03 21.79
N HIS A 27 10.03 11.32 20.52
CA HIS A 27 9.50 10.58 19.38
C HIS A 27 9.91 9.10 19.42
N VAL A 28 11.17 8.80 19.69
CA VAL A 28 11.65 7.41 19.81
C VAL A 28 10.96 6.69 20.97
N LEU A 29 10.82 7.33 22.13
CA LEU A 29 10.12 6.79 23.29
C LEU A 29 8.62 6.51 23.02
N LYS A 30 8.00 7.28 22.12
CA LYS A 30 6.64 7.05 21.62
C LYS A 30 6.59 6.03 20.48
N LYS A 31 7.70 5.35 20.20
CA LYS A 31 7.85 4.34 19.13
C LYS A 31 7.63 4.89 17.72
N HIS A 32 7.86 6.21 17.52
CA HIS A 32 7.80 6.78 16.17
C HIS A 32 8.95 6.21 15.31
N PRO A 33 8.68 5.74 14.08
CA PRO A 33 9.67 5.01 13.28
C PRO A 33 10.74 5.90 12.64
N TRP A 34 10.62 7.23 12.69
CA TRP A 34 11.49 8.16 11.98
C TRP A 34 12.22 9.12 12.90
N VAL A 35 13.53 9.27 12.67
CA VAL A 35 14.36 10.32 13.27
C VAL A 35 14.91 11.21 12.16
N PHE A 36 14.56 12.49 12.21
CA PHE A 36 15.01 13.50 11.25
C PHE A 36 16.37 14.06 11.62
N SER A 37 17.10 14.60 10.65
CA SER A 37 18.44 15.17 10.83
C SER A 37 18.53 16.23 11.91
N ASN A 38 17.53 17.11 11.99
CA ASN A 38 17.43 18.17 13.00
C ASN A 38 17.16 17.67 14.43
N SER A 39 16.87 16.39 14.60
CA SER A 39 16.70 15.75 15.92
C SER A 39 18.01 15.22 16.50
N ILE A 40 19.08 15.15 15.72
CA ILE A 40 20.36 14.59 16.13
C ILE A 40 21.23 15.68 16.77
N GLU A 41 21.65 15.47 18.01
CA GLU A 41 22.65 16.33 18.69
C GLU A 41 24.08 15.82 18.46
N LYS A 42 24.27 14.50 18.48
CA LYS A 42 25.60 13.89 18.35
C LYS A 42 25.53 12.48 17.78
N ILE A 43 26.41 12.19 16.83
CA ILE A 43 26.72 10.82 16.35
C ILE A 43 28.23 10.63 16.52
N ASN A 44 28.63 9.48 17.06
CA ASN A 44 30.05 9.11 17.14
C ASN A 44 30.50 8.41 15.88
N GLY A 45 31.71 8.73 15.40
CA GLY A 45 32.33 8.11 14.21
C GLY A 45 31.84 8.75 12.91
N THR A 46 32.13 8.08 11.79
CA THR A 46 31.73 8.47 10.43
C THR A 46 30.64 7.54 9.97
N PRO A 47 29.37 7.98 10.00
CA PRO A 47 28.24 7.11 9.66
C PRO A 47 28.18 6.81 8.16
N LYS A 48 27.77 5.59 7.83
CA LYS A 48 27.46 5.16 6.46
C LYS A 48 26.07 4.55 6.41
N THR A 49 25.42 4.64 5.26
CA THR A 49 24.10 4.03 5.04
C THR A 49 24.13 2.53 5.35
N GLY A 50 23.20 2.08 6.19
CA GLY A 50 23.14 0.71 6.70
C GLY A 50 23.80 0.48 8.05
N ASP A 51 24.50 1.47 8.63
CA ASP A 51 25.03 1.39 10.00
C ASP A 51 23.91 1.35 11.04
N LEU A 52 24.19 0.70 12.17
CA LEU A 52 23.28 0.57 13.31
C LEU A 52 23.38 1.80 14.22
N ALA A 53 22.37 2.63 14.22
CA ALA A 53 22.25 3.79 15.11
C ALA A 53 21.68 3.35 16.47
N ILE A 54 22.53 3.25 17.49
CA ILE A 54 22.14 2.92 18.87
C ILE A 54 21.82 4.22 19.58
N ILE A 55 20.54 4.45 19.89
CA ILE A 55 20.05 5.69 20.46
C ILE A 55 20.03 5.60 21.98
N PHE A 56 20.71 6.55 22.62
CA PHE A 56 20.83 6.63 24.08
C PHE A 56 19.97 7.74 24.67
N ASN A 57 19.27 7.42 25.76
CA ASN A 57 18.59 8.41 26.58
C ASN A 57 19.59 9.41 27.18
N LYS A 58 19.29 10.70 27.05
CA LYS A 58 20.19 11.79 27.46
C LYS A 58 20.51 11.79 28.98
N ARG A 59 19.51 11.46 29.82
CA ARG A 59 19.65 11.54 31.27
C ARG A 59 20.30 10.31 31.90
N LYS A 60 19.87 9.10 31.43
CA LYS A 60 20.24 7.82 32.06
C LYS A 60 21.33 7.07 31.29
N ASN A 61 21.73 7.56 30.12
CA ASN A 61 22.65 6.90 29.19
C ASN A 61 22.28 5.43 28.89
N LYS A 62 20.97 5.11 28.90
CA LYS A 62 20.43 3.79 28.53
C LYS A 62 19.99 3.79 27.09
N VAL A 63 20.10 2.66 26.42
CA VAL A 63 19.56 2.47 25.06
C VAL A 63 18.05 2.59 25.12
N ILE A 64 17.47 3.32 24.17
CA ILE A 64 16.01 3.51 24.01
C ILE A 64 15.52 3.06 22.65
N GLY A 65 16.43 2.67 21.75
CA GLY A 65 16.08 2.11 20.45
C GLY A 65 17.28 1.95 19.54
N ILE A 66 17.07 1.22 18.47
CA ILE A 66 18.05 0.95 17.42
C ILE A 66 17.39 1.24 16.07
N GLY A 67 18.08 1.97 15.22
CA GLY A 67 17.66 2.23 13.85
C GLY A 67 18.78 1.99 12.85
N LEU A 68 18.46 2.11 11.57
CA LEU A 68 19.41 2.09 10.46
C LEU A 68 19.67 3.51 9.99
N TYR A 69 20.94 3.86 9.85
CA TYR A 69 21.35 5.17 9.34
C TYR A 69 21.19 5.24 7.82
N ASP A 70 20.67 6.35 7.32
CA ASP A 70 20.44 6.63 5.90
C ASP A 70 20.97 8.03 5.55
N SER A 71 22.09 8.10 4.83
CA SER A 71 22.73 9.37 4.46
C SER A 71 21.95 10.18 3.42
N ASP A 72 21.13 9.50 2.62
CA ASP A 72 20.48 10.08 1.43
C ASP A 72 19.00 10.43 1.66
N SER A 73 18.59 10.46 2.94
CA SER A 73 17.22 10.72 3.33
C SER A 73 17.13 11.81 4.39
N PRO A 74 16.13 12.70 4.37
CA PRO A 74 15.84 13.60 5.48
C PRO A 74 15.46 12.84 6.77
N ILE A 75 14.97 11.61 6.65
CA ILE A 75 14.76 10.67 7.75
C ILE A 75 16.06 9.88 7.91
N VAL A 76 17.02 10.45 8.62
CA VAL A 76 18.39 9.95 8.70
C VAL A 76 18.56 8.70 9.56
N ILE A 77 17.62 8.41 10.47
CA ILE A 77 17.60 7.13 11.18
C ILE A 77 16.18 6.56 11.08
N LYS A 78 16.11 5.34 10.60
CA LYS A 78 14.87 4.58 10.46
C LYS A 78 14.84 3.48 11.52
N MET A 79 13.91 3.57 12.46
CA MET A 79 13.84 2.70 13.63
C MET A 79 13.48 1.27 13.25
N ILE A 80 14.25 0.30 13.76
CA ILE A 80 13.97 -1.14 13.61
C ILE A 80 13.65 -1.81 14.95
N HIS A 81 14.02 -1.16 16.07
CA HIS A 81 13.68 -1.58 17.42
C HIS A 81 13.51 -0.36 18.29
N SER A 82 12.39 -0.28 19.02
CA SER A 82 12.02 0.87 19.86
C SER A 82 11.68 0.37 21.26
N ASP A 83 12.68 -0.16 21.96
CA ASP A 83 12.59 -0.61 23.35
C ASP A 83 13.95 -0.52 24.02
N SER A 84 13.95 -0.61 25.36
CA SER A 84 15.16 -0.63 26.19
C SER A 84 15.77 -2.03 26.35
N GLU A 85 15.11 -3.06 25.84
CA GLU A 85 15.63 -4.43 25.86
C GLU A 85 16.89 -4.56 25.00
N LYS A 86 17.84 -5.30 25.52
CA LYS A 86 19.09 -5.56 24.79
C LYS A 86 18.82 -6.61 23.71
N VAL A 87 18.93 -6.21 22.46
CA VAL A 87 18.77 -7.10 21.29
C VAL A 87 20.06 -7.14 20.49
N ILE A 88 20.31 -8.26 19.85
CA ILE A 88 21.39 -8.43 18.86
C ILE A 88 20.74 -8.40 17.49
N ILE A 89 21.17 -7.47 16.65
CA ILE A 89 20.66 -7.35 15.28
C ILE A 89 21.40 -8.36 14.39
N ASN A 90 20.78 -9.50 14.20
CA ASN A 90 21.28 -10.64 13.42
C ASN A 90 20.13 -11.28 12.60
N ALA A 91 20.40 -12.42 11.97
CA ALA A 91 19.39 -13.14 11.19
C ALA A 91 18.16 -13.56 12.02
N ASP A 92 18.36 -14.02 13.26
CA ASP A 92 17.28 -14.46 14.14
C ASP A 92 16.37 -13.28 14.54
N PHE A 93 16.94 -12.10 14.77
CA PHE A 93 16.16 -10.87 15.03
C PHE A 93 15.20 -10.57 13.88
N PHE A 94 15.70 -10.61 12.63
CA PHE A 94 14.84 -10.36 11.46
C PHE A 94 13.82 -11.48 11.27
N HIS A 95 14.25 -12.73 11.46
CA HIS A 95 13.37 -13.89 11.35
C HIS A 95 12.16 -13.78 12.28
N SER A 96 12.41 -13.55 13.58
CA SER A 96 11.34 -13.42 14.58
C SER A 96 10.38 -12.27 14.25
N LYS A 97 10.89 -11.14 13.76
CA LYS A 97 10.02 -10.02 13.32
C LYS A 97 9.16 -10.38 12.12
N ILE A 98 9.71 -11.13 11.17
CA ILE A 98 8.97 -11.59 9.98
C ILE A 98 7.89 -12.61 10.38
N GLU A 99 8.17 -13.52 11.32
CA GLU A 99 7.17 -14.43 11.86
C GLU A 99 6.02 -13.68 12.53
N VAL A 100 6.31 -12.71 13.39
CA VAL A 100 5.28 -11.85 14.02
C VAL A 100 4.45 -11.08 12.98
N ALA A 101 5.09 -10.61 11.91
CA ALA A 101 4.37 -9.98 10.81
C ALA A 101 3.46 -10.98 10.08
N TYR A 102 3.94 -12.19 9.78
CA TYR A 102 3.16 -13.25 9.13
C TYR A 102 1.95 -13.67 9.96
N GLU A 103 2.12 -13.88 11.27
CA GLU A 103 1.03 -14.25 12.18
C GLU A 103 -0.17 -13.30 12.11
N LYS A 104 0.07 -12.00 11.93
CA LYS A 104 -1.00 -11.01 11.74
C LYS A 104 -1.81 -11.24 10.45
N ARG A 105 -1.27 -11.97 9.48
CA ARG A 105 -1.88 -12.23 8.16
C ARG A 105 -2.56 -13.59 8.07
N VAL A 106 -2.31 -14.51 8.99
CA VAL A 106 -2.82 -15.90 8.95
C VAL A 106 -4.33 -15.95 8.73
N LYS A 107 -5.11 -15.14 9.44
CA LYS A 107 -6.57 -15.09 9.28
C LYS A 107 -7.03 -14.70 7.86
N LEU A 108 -6.23 -13.92 7.13
CA LEU A 108 -6.53 -13.57 5.76
C LEU A 108 -6.38 -14.78 4.84
N LEU A 109 -5.37 -15.63 5.08
CA LEU A 109 -5.11 -16.83 4.28
C LEU A 109 -6.24 -17.86 4.40
N GLU A 110 -7.03 -17.83 5.48
CA GLU A 110 -8.21 -18.68 5.68
C GLU A 110 -9.40 -18.26 4.79
N THR A 111 -9.32 -17.12 4.11
CA THR A 111 -10.42 -16.53 3.32
C THR A 111 -10.31 -16.85 1.81
N ASN A 112 -9.65 -17.93 1.43
CA ASN A 112 -9.30 -18.25 0.05
C ASN A 112 -8.61 -17.05 -0.65
N THR A 113 -7.53 -16.58 0.00
CA THR A 113 -6.69 -15.49 -0.45
C THR A 113 -5.24 -15.94 -0.35
N ASN A 114 -4.49 -15.88 -1.46
CA ASN A 114 -3.06 -16.21 -1.51
C ASN A 114 -2.20 -15.01 -1.93
N SER A 115 -2.78 -13.81 -1.85
CA SER A 115 -2.09 -12.55 -2.14
C SER A 115 -2.21 -11.60 -0.96
N TYR A 116 -1.08 -11.15 -0.42
CA TYR A 116 -1.09 -10.27 0.75
C TYR A 116 0.24 -9.54 0.92
N ARG A 117 0.20 -8.43 1.65
CA ARG A 117 1.39 -7.73 2.11
C ARG A 117 1.95 -8.40 3.35
N LEU A 118 3.06 -9.11 3.20
CA LEU A 118 3.76 -9.77 4.30
C LEU A 118 4.49 -8.75 5.19
N LEU A 119 5.16 -7.75 4.58
CA LEU A 119 5.81 -6.66 5.31
C LEU A 119 5.31 -5.31 4.84
N PHE A 120 4.79 -4.52 5.75
CA PHE A 120 4.28 -3.16 5.50
C PHE A 120 5.24 -2.10 6.06
N GLY A 121 6.47 -2.11 5.61
CA GLY A 121 7.47 -1.08 5.92
C GLY A 121 7.63 -0.80 7.41
N GLU A 122 7.58 0.46 7.76
CA GLU A 122 7.68 0.98 9.12
C GLU A 122 6.70 0.33 10.10
N ASN A 123 5.51 -0.02 9.62
CA ASN A 123 4.44 -0.59 10.45
C ASN A 123 4.76 -2.00 10.98
N ASP A 124 5.62 -2.74 10.30
CA ASP A 124 6.14 -4.04 10.74
C ASP A 124 7.61 -3.95 11.20
N GLY A 125 8.16 -2.73 11.30
CA GLY A 125 9.53 -2.47 11.72
C GLY A 125 10.60 -2.83 10.68
N PHE A 126 10.24 -2.74 9.39
CA PHE A 126 11.12 -2.84 8.23
C PHE A 126 11.04 -1.56 7.39
N PRO A 127 11.47 -0.42 7.93
CA PRO A 127 11.29 0.87 7.27
C PRO A 127 11.89 0.87 5.86
N SER A 128 11.17 1.47 4.92
CA SER A 128 11.59 1.53 3.50
C SER A 128 11.73 0.16 2.81
N LEU A 129 11.07 -0.89 3.32
CA LEU A 129 11.00 -2.22 2.70
C LEU A 129 9.55 -2.71 2.71
N ILE A 130 9.06 -3.17 1.57
CA ILE A 130 7.74 -3.81 1.41
C ILE A 130 7.97 -5.20 0.85
N ALA A 131 7.20 -6.18 1.34
CA ALA A 131 7.19 -7.53 0.81
C ALA A 131 5.75 -7.97 0.56
N ASP A 132 5.40 -8.23 -0.71
CA ASP A 132 4.09 -8.66 -1.14
C ASP A 132 4.16 -10.08 -1.72
N VAL A 133 3.25 -10.94 -1.31
CA VAL A 133 3.10 -12.30 -1.81
C VAL A 133 1.99 -12.32 -2.85
N TYR A 134 2.25 -13.00 -3.97
CA TYR A 134 1.29 -13.32 -5.02
C TYR A 134 1.43 -14.81 -5.33
N ASP A 135 0.56 -15.64 -4.74
CA ASP A 135 0.64 -17.10 -4.79
C ASP A 135 2.01 -17.61 -4.31
N SER A 136 2.78 -18.24 -5.18
CA SER A 136 4.12 -18.76 -4.89
C SER A 136 5.26 -17.73 -5.11
N VAL A 137 4.92 -16.49 -5.52
CA VAL A 137 5.91 -15.45 -5.83
C VAL A 137 5.91 -14.36 -4.76
N LEU A 138 7.08 -14.11 -4.18
CA LEU A 138 7.32 -13.00 -3.26
C LEU A 138 8.00 -11.85 -3.98
N VAL A 139 7.43 -10.66 -3.91
CA VAL A 139 8.02 -9.44 -4.46
C VAL A 139 8.49 -8.54 -3.32
N VAL A 140 9.80 -8.32 -3.22
CA VAL A 140 10.40 -7.45 -2.21
C VAL A 140 10.80 -6.13 -2.84
N LYS A 141 10.20 -5.03 -2.38
CA LYS A 141 10.49 -3.69 -2.86
C LYS A 141 11.31 -2.90 -1.86
N LEU A 142 12.47 -2.42 -2.33
CA LEU A 142 13.39 -1.60 -1.57
C LEU A 142 13.24 -0.12 -1.95
N TYR A 143 13.19 0.75 -0.95
CA TYR A 143 13.15 2.19 -1.10
C TYR A 143 14.42 2.89 -0.60
N SER A 144 15.29 2.17 0.12
CA SER A 144 16.55 2.68 0.66
C SER A 144 17.62 1.58 0.69
N GLU A 145 18.89 1.98 0.61
CA GLU A 145 20.06 1.11 0.67
C GLU A 145 20.37 0.58 2.09
N ILE A 146 19.68 1.08 3.11
CA ILE A 146 19.91 0.69 4.51
C ILE A 146 19.86 -0.81 4.75
N TRP A 147 19.13 -1.54 3.90
CA TRP A 147 18.92 -2.97 4.01
C TRP A 147 19.97 -3.83 3.32
N LEU A 148 20.83 -3.25 2.45
CA LEU A 148 21.81 -4.02 1.67
C LEU A 148 22.70 -4.92 2.54
N PRO A 149 23.21 -4.48 3.71
CA PRO A 149 24.03 -5.32 4.57
C PRO A 149 23.31 -6.54 5.17
N PHE A 150 21.98 -6.46 5.27
CA PHE A 150 21.12 -7.47 5.91
C PHE A 150 20.24 -8.22 4.90
N LEU A 151 20.30 -7.84 3.62
CA LEU A 151 19.33 -8.25 2.61
C LEU A 151 19.24 -9.76 2.48
N LYS A 152 20.39 -10.45 2.44
CA LYS A 152 20.42 -11.91 2.32
C LYS A 152 19.64 -12.59 3.45
N SER A 153 19.94 -12.26 4.71
CA SER A 153 19.25 -12.87 5.87
C SER A 153 17.77 -12.54 5.93
N ILE A 154 17.39 -11.34 5.49
CA ILE A 154 15.96 -10.95 5.39
C ILE A 154 15.26 -11.79 4.31
N LEU A 155 15.85 -11.92 3.12
CA LEU A 155 15.26 -12.70 2.04
C LEU A 155 15.17 -14.20 2.37
N GLU A 156 16.17 -14.77 3.03
CA GLU A 156 16.15 -16.16 3.52
C GLU A 156 15.01 -16.37 4.54
N SER A 157 14.83 -15.42 5.45
CA SER A 157 13.74 -15.46 6.43
C SER A 157 12.37 -15.29 5.80
N LEU A 158 12.23 -14.35 4.85
CA LEU A 158 10.99 -14.14 4.09
C LEU A 158 10.60 -15.38 3.29
N GLN A 159 11.57 -16.00 2.59
CA GLN A 159 11.35 -17.23 1.84
C GLN A 159 10.85 -18.37 2.75
N LYS A 160 11.53 -18.56 3.89
CA LYS A 160 11.17 -19.60 4.86
C LYS A 160 9.76 -19.42 5.42
N VAL A 161 9.39 -18.19 5.77
CA VAL A 161 8.08 -17.88 6.38
C VAL A 161 6.95 -17.89 5.34
N SER A 162 7.15 -17.28 4.18
CA SER A 162 6.14 -17.24 3.11
C SER A 162 6.03 -18.54 2.31
N ARG A 163 7.08 -19.39 2.35
CA ARG A 163 7.24 -20.56 1.49
C ARG A 163 7.25 -20.23 -0.01
N ALA A 164 7.62 -19.00 -0.36
CA ALA A 164 7.69 -18.59 -1.74
C ALA A 164 8.70 -19.43 -2.52
N GLU A 165 8.32 -19.82 -3.74
CA GLU A 165 9.17 -20.57 -4.66
C GLU A 165 10.06 -19.65 -5.49
N THR A 166 9.62 -18.39 -5.66
CA THR A 166 10.36 -17.37 -6.41
C THR A 166 10.36 -16.05 -5.64
N ILE A 167 11.51 -15.35 -5.64
CA ILE A 167 11.64 -14.01 -5.08
C ILE A 167 12.11 -13.03 -6.14
N VAL A 168 11.35 -11.95 -6.31
CA VAL A 168 11.66 -10.82 -7.20
C VAL A 168 12.03 -9.59 -6.37
N ILE A 169 13.11 -8.91 -6.72
CA ILE A 169 13.48 -7.61 -6.15
C ILE A 169 12.94 -6.50 -7.04
N ARG A 170 12.26 -5.53 -6.42
CA ARG A 170 11.87 -4.28 -7.05
C ARG A 170 12.59 -3.12 -6.37
N LEU A 171 13.08 -2.18 -7.14
CA LEU A 171 13.84 -1.04 -6.67
C LEU A 171 13.05 0.26 -6.87
N SER A 172 13.14 1.18 -5.92
CA SER A 172 12.68 2.56 -6.13
C SER A 172 13.50 3.24 -7.23
N ARG A 173 12.95 4.29 -7.84
CA ARG A 173 13.66 5.06 -8.89
C ARG A 173 15.03 5.62 -8.41
N GLY A 174 15.14 5.95 -7.12
CA GLY A 174 16.40 6.39 -6.52
C GLY A 174 17.44 5.27 -6.51
N LEU A 175 17.03 4.10 -6.02
CA LEU A 175 17.93 2.92 -5.96
C LEU A 175 18.37 2.43 -7.34
N GLN A 176 17.52 2.50 -8.35
CA GLN A 176 17.89 2.11 -9.73
C GLN A 176 19.06 2.92 -10.30
N LYS A 177 19.30 4.13 -9.76
CA LYS A 177 20.38 5.03 -10.16
C LYS A 177 21.63 4.87 -9.30
N SER A 178 21.56 4.13 -8.20
CA SER A 178 22.67 3.95 -7.29
C SER A 178 23.74 3.04 -7.90
N ILE A 179 24.99 3.35 -7.60
CA ILE A 179 26.16 2.55 -7.98
C ILE A 179 26.67 1.67 -6.83
N ASN A 180 26.05 1.76 -5.65
CA ASN A 180 26.50 1.07 -4.43
C ASN A 180 26.09 -0.41 -4.38
N HIS A 181 25.34 -0.90 -5.38
CA HIS A 181 24.90 -2.28 -5.46
C HIS A 181 24.79 -2.76 -6.92
N GLN A 182 24.69 -4.08 -7.10
CA GLN A 182 24.56 -4.72 -8.42
C GLN A 182 23.12 -5.19 -8.71
N LEU A 183 22.15 -4.89 -7.85
CA LEU A 183 20.76 -5.28 -8.01
C LEU A 183 20.11 -4.51 -9.17
N LYS A 184 19.21 -5.18 -9.88
CA LYS A 184 18.39 -4.57 -10.95
C LYS A 184 16.91 -4.62 -10.58
N ASP A 185 16.14 -3.61 -10.98
CA ASP A 185 14.69 -3.63 -10.82
C ASP A 185 14.08 -4.79 -11.62
N GLY A 186 13.19 -5.56 -11.01
CA GLY A 186 12.61 -6.77 -11.59
C GLY A 186 13.54 -8.00 -11.60
N GLN A 187 14.64 -7.99 -10.85
CA GLN A 187 15.56 -9.12 -10.80
C GLN A 187 14.99 -10.28 -9.97
N VAL A 188 14.95 -11.48 -10.55
CA VAL A 188 14.75 -12.73 -9.80
C VAL A 188 16.01 -13.04 -9.02
N VAL A 189 15.90 -13.18 -7.70
CA VAL A 189 17.04 -13.43 -6.78
C VAL A 189 16.97 -14.80 -6.11
N TYR A 190 15.84 -15.48 -6.21
CA TYR A 190 15.63 -16.85 -5.75
C TYR A 190 14.61 -17.53 -6.66
N GLY A 191 14.79 -18.81 -6.95
CA GLY A 191 13.88 -19.58 -7.80
C GLY A 191 13.92 -19.21 -9.27
N VAL A 192 12.85 -19.54 -9.97
CA VAL A 192 12.66 -19.28 -11.40
C VAL A 192 11.28 -18.66 -11.61
N LEU A 193 11.21 -17.62 -12.41
CA LEU A 193 9.97 -16.99 -12.83
C LEU A 193 9.71 -17.35 -14.30
N GLU A 194 8.68 -18.15 -14.55
CA GLU A 194 8.34 -18.56 -15.91
C GLU A 194 7.73 -17.43 -16.73
N ASN A 195 6.89 -16.60 -16.08
CA ASN A 195 6.21 -15.47 -16.70
C ASN A 195 6.30 -14.22 -15.82
N ASP A 196 6.42 -13.05 -16.44
CA ASP A 196 6.39 -11.76 -15.73
C ASP A 196 5.04 -11.50 -15.04
N VAL A 197 3.96 -12.16 -15.49
CA VAL A 197 2.60 -12.04 -14.99
C VAL A 197 2.25 -13.28 -14.17
N VAL A 198 1.92 -13.07 -12.90
CA VAL A 198 1.57 -14.11 -11.93
C VAL A 198 0.08 -14.02 -11.62
N GLN A 199 -0.62 -15.16 -11.64
CA GLN A 199 -2.01 -15.25 -11.19
C GLN A 199 -2.05 -15.43 -9.68
N PHE A 200 -3.07 -14.87 -9.05
CA PHE A 200 -3.31 -14.96 -7.62
C PHE A 200 -4.80 -14.89 -7.30
N VAL A 201 -5.16 -15.22 -6.08
CA VAL A 201 -6.54 -15.22 -5.59
C VAL A 201 -6.71 -14.20 -4.47
N GLU A 202 -7.83 -13.48 -4.51
CA GLU A 202 -8.27 -12.54 -3.48
C GLU A 202 -9.75 -12.79 -3.17
N HIS A 203 -10.07 -13.38 -2.01
CA HIS A 203 -11.44 -13.76 -1.62
C HIS A 203 -12.20 -14.52 -2.73
N HIS A 204 -11.63 -15.62 -3.21
CA HIS A 204 -12.13 -16.46 -4.30
C HIS A 204 -12.06 -15.83 -5.71
N VAL A 205 -11.70 -14.56 -5.85
CA VAL A 205 -11.62 -13.88 -7.15
C VAL A 205 -10.20 -13.98 -7.69
N ASN A 206 -10.07 -14.42 -8.93
CA ASN A 206 -8.79 -14.56 -9.62
C ASN A 206 -8.35 -13.23 -10.25
N PHE A 207 -7.08 -12.91 -10.06
CA PHE A 207 -6.42 -11.75 -10.62
C PHE A 207 -5.04 -12.10 -11.18
N SER A 208 -4.42 -11.16 -11.84
CA SER A 208 -3.03 -11.25 -12.29
C SER A 208 -2.24 -9.98 -11.93
N ALA A 209 -0.95 -10.14 -11.69
CA ALA A 209 -0.01 -9.06 -11.41
C ALA A 209 1.26 -9.23 -12.25
N ASN A 210 1.69 -8.17 -12.95
CA ASN A 210 3.03 -8.15 -13.53
C ASN A 210 4.05 -7.79 -12.44
N VAL A 211 4.77 -8.79 -11.95
CA VAL A 211 5.70 -8.65 -10.81
C VAL A 211 7.05 -8.03 -11.20
N ILE A 212 7.35 -7.97 -12.50
CA ILE A 212 8.60 -7.43 -13.04
C ILE A 212 8.47 -5.94 -13.40
N LYS A 213 7.42 -5.56 -14.15
CA LYS A 213 7.23 -4.21 -14.71
C LYS A 213 6.00 -3.49 -14.16
N GLY A 214 5.15 -4.19 -13.41
CA GLY A 214 3.92 -3.61 -12.86
C GLY A 214 4.16 -2.47 -11.87
N HIS A 215 3.11 -1.71 -11.60
CA HIS A 215 3.17 -0.63 -10.62
C HIS A 215 3.48 -1.18 -9.21
N LYS A 216 4.33 -0.48 -8.46
CA LYS A 216 4.80 -0.87 -7.12
C LYS A 216 5.39 -2.29 -7.10
N THR A 217 4.64 -3.29 -6.67
CA THR A 217 5.02 -4.71 -6.62
C THR A 217 4.29 -5.56 -7.64
N GLY A 218 3.26 -5.00 -8.34
CA GLY A 218 2.45 -5.66 -9.35
C GLY A 218 0.97 -5.32 -9.27
N TYR A 219 0.41 -5.25 -8.05
CA TYR A 219 -0.99 -4.96 -7.79
C TYR A 219 -1.15 -4.11 -6.52
N PHE A 220 -2.33 -3.51 -6.32
CA PHE A 220 -2.66 -2.72 -5.12
C PHE A 220 -3.47 -3.59 -4.15
N LEU A 221 -2.81 -4.11 -3.11
CA LEU A 221 -3.43 -5.04 -2.15
C LEU A 221 -4.25 -4.34 -1.05
N ASP A 222 -4.06 -3.04 -0.87
CA ASP A 222 -4.56 -2.27 0.28
C ASP A 222 -6.08 -2.07 0.30
N HIS A 223 -6.76 -2.15 -0.86
CA HIS A 223 -8.22 -2.04 -0.98
C HIS A 223 -8.97 -3.37 -0.94
N ARG A 224 -8.34 -4.49 -0.63
CA ARG A 224 -8.93 -5.84 -0.69
C ARG A 224 -10.28 -5.94 0.02
N ALA A 225 -10.36 -5.53 1.28
CA ALA A 225 -11.59 -5.58 2.06
C ALA A 225 -12.70 -4.71 1.43
N ASN A 226 -12.35 -3.54 0.88
CA ASN A 226 -13.29 -2.68 0.18
C ASN A 226 -13.78 -3.30 -1.14
N ARG A 227 -12.90 -3.94 -1.92
CA ARG A 227 -13.28 -4.64 -3.15
C ARG A 227 -14.27 -5.76 -2.88
N LYS A 228 -13.99 -6.57 -1.84
CA LYS A 228 -14.91 -7.62 -1.38
C LYS A 228 -16.28 -7.05 -1.02
N LEU A 229 -16.32 -6.01 -0.18
CA LEU A 229 -17.58 -5.39 0.25
C LEU A 229 -18.37 -4.81 -0.92
N VAL A 230 -17.71 -4.11 -1.84
CA VAL A 230 -18.36 -3.62 -3.08
C VAL A 230 -18.91 -4.79 -3.90
N GLY A 231 -18.15 -5.88 -4.05
CA GLY A 231 -18.60 -7.08 -4.74
C GLY A 231 -19.90 -7.62 -4.13
N GLU A 232 -19.92 -7.85 -2.83
CA GLU A 232 -21.09 -8.35 -2.08
C GLU A 232 -22.34 -7.47 -2.23
N LEU A 233 -22.14 -6.15 -2.35
CA LEU A 233 -23.23 -5.17 -2.51
C LEU A 233 -23.67 -4.98 -3.98
N SER A 234 -23.01 -5.64 -4.95
CA SER A 234 -23.21 -5.40 -6.38
C SER A 234 -24.12 -6.42 -7.08
N LYS A 235 -24.63 -7.42 -6.39
CA LYS A 235 -25.48 -8.48 -6.99
C LYS A 235 -26.71 -7.88 -7.71
N ASN A 236 -26.88 -8.23 -8.99
CA ASN A 236 -27.95 -7.71 -9.88
C ASN A 236 -27.94 -6.19 -10.09
N LYS A 237 -26.83 -5.52 -9.84
CA LYS A 237 -26.64 -4.07 -9.92
C LYS A 237 -25.87 -3.65 -11.16
N THR A 238 -26.04 -2.38 -11.55
CA THR A 238 -25.15 -1.68 -12.45
C THR A 238 -24.07 -0.95 -11.64
N VAL A 239 -22.80 -1.09 -12.01
CA VAL A 239 -21.65 -0.57 -11.26
C VAL A 239 -20.81 0.34 -12.14
N LEU A 240 -20.41 1.49 -11.64
CA LEU A 240 -19.38 2.36 -12.20
C LEU A 240 -18.14 2.34 -11.28
N ASP A 241 -17.02 1.89 -11.81
CA ASP A 241 -15.72 1.85 -11.12
C ASP A 241 -14.79 2.89 -11.75
N VAL A 242 -14.53 3.99 -11.04
CA VAL A 242 -13.78 5.15 -11.50
C VAL A 242 -12.37 5.13 -10.95
N PHE A 243 -11.37 5.34 -11.81
CA PHE A 243 -9.96 5.09 -11.57
C PHE A 243 -9.69 3.59 -11.37
N SER A 244 -10.34 2.79 -12.19
CA SER A 244 -10.46 1.33 -12.01
C SER A 244 -9.13 0.58 -12.11
N TYR A 245 -8.09 1.19 -12.72
CA TYR A 245 -6.79 0.56 -12.97
C TYR A 245 -6.96 -0.85 -13.56
N ALA A 246 -6.42 -1.88 -12.93
CA ALA A 246 -6.53 -3.29 -13.34
C ALA A 246 -7.89 -3.96 -12.98
N GLY A 247 -8.92 -3.17 -12.65
CA GLY A 247 -10.29 -3.63 -12.44
C GLY A 247 -10.55 -4.28 -11.09
N GLY A 248 -9.83 -3.89 -10.05
CA GLY A 248 -9.98 -4.52 -8.74
C GLY A 248 -11.42 -4.54 -8.22
N PHE A 249 -12.08 -3.39 -8.16
CA PHE A 249 -13.50 -3.30 -7.77
C PHE A 249 -14.43 -3.90 -8.84
N SER A 250 -14.13 -3.64 -10.12
CA SER A 250 -14.92 -4.14 -11.24
C SER A 250 -15.04 -5.65 -11.27
N VAL A 251 -13.93 -6.37 -11.11
CA VAL A 251 -13.89 -7.84 -11.20
C VAL A 251 -14.58 -8.45 -9.97
N HIS A 252 -14.39 -7.89 -8.76
CA HIS A 252 -15.15 -8.30 -7.58
C HIS A 252 -16.66 -8.12 -7.75
N ALA A 253 -17.09 -7.01 -8.36
CA ALA A 253 -18.51 -6.76 -8.63
C ALA A 253 -19.07 -7.78 -9.65
N LEU A 254 -18.36 -8.04 -10.74
CA LEU A 254 -18.74 -9.03 -11.75
C LEU A 254 -18.85 -10.43 -11.17
N PHE A 255 -17.82 -10.87 -10.44
CA PHE A 255 -17.77 -12.20 -9.81
C PHE A 255 -18.95 -12.42 -8.84
N ASN A 256 -19.35 -11.38 -8.12
CA ASN A 256 -20.49 -11.44 -7.19
C ASN A 256 -21.85 -11.21 -7.87
N GLY A 257 -21.90 -11.22 -9.21
CA GLY A 257 -23.15 -11.21 -9.97
C GLY A 257 -23.71 -9.83 -10.28
N ALA A 258 -22.86 -8.81 -10.43
CA ALA A 258 -23.29 -7.53 -10.99
C ALA A 258 -23.86 -7.74 -12.40
N LYS A 259 -24.96 -7.04 -12.74
CA LYS A 259 -25.61 -7.12 -14.05
C LYS A 259 -24.74 -6.50 -15.15
N GLU A 260 -24.11 -5.38 -14.84
CA GLU A 260 -23.22 -4.65 -15.73
C GLU A 260 -22.22 -3.84 -14.90
N VAL A 261 -20.95 -3.86 -15.31
CA VAL A 261 -19.88 -3.05 -14.70
C VAL A 261 -19.23 -2.20 -15.79
N THR A 262 -19.05 -0.92 -15.51
CA THR A 262 -18.31 0.01 -16.35
C THR A 262 -17.03 0.42 -15.62
N SER A 263 -15.88 0.00 -16.12
CA SER A 263 -14.55 0.43 -15.63
C SER A 263 -14.12 1.69 -16.37
N LEU A 264 -13.78 2.75 -15.63
CA LEU A 264 -13.29 4.00 -16.18
C LEU A 264 -11.87 4.26 -15.68
N ASP A 265 -10.92 4.41 -16.61
CA ASP A 265 -9.54 4.80 -16.32
C ASP A 265 -8.94 5.59 -17.50
N ILE A 266 -7.95 6.42 -17.23
CA ILE A 266 -7.22 7.15 -18.27
C ILE A 266 -6.32 6.22 -19.10
N SER A 267 -5.86 5.12 -18.51
CA SER A 267 -4.94 4.16 -19.12
C SER A 267 -5.69 3.05 -19.84
N LYS A 268 -5.66 3.06 -21.17
CA LYS A 268 -6.19 1.95 -21.99
C LYS A 268 -5.56 0.61 -21.63
N GLN A 269 -4.24 0.59 -21.40
CA GLN A 269 -3.53 -0.63 -20.98
C GLN A 269 -4.02 -1.17 -19.63
N ALA A 270 -4.34 -0.30 -18.67
CA ALA A 270 -4.91 -0.73 -17.39
C ALA A 270 -6.31 -1.34 -17.59
N LEU A 271 -7.13 -0.76 -18.46
CA LEU A 271 -8.46 -1.30 -18.81
C LEU A 271 -8.37 -2.64 -19.55
N GLU A 272 -7.38 -2.84 -20.40
CA GLU A 272 -7.11 -4.15 -21.04
C GLU A 272 -6.80 -5.19 -19.95
N ILE A 273 -5.95 -4.86 -18.96
CA ILE A 273 -5.66 -5.75 -17.82
C ILE A 273 -6.94 -6.01 -17.00
N ALA A 274 -7.80 -5.01 -16.80
CA ALA A 274 -9.07 -5.18 -16.09
C ALA A 274 -9.99 -6.19 -16.80
N VAL A 275 -10.05 -6.12 -18.14
CA VAL A 275 -10.81 -7.08 -18.96
C VAL A 275 -10.20 -8.49 -18.85
N GLU A 276 -8.88 -8.62 -18.96
CA GLU A 276 -8.20 -9.92 -18.81
C GLU A 276 -8.39 -10.50 -17.40
N ASN A 277 -8.30 -9.70 -16.35
CA ASN A 277 -8.61 -10.13 -14.98
C ASN A 277 -10.07 -10.60 -14.85
N GLY A 278 -11.00 -9.91 -15.52
CA GLY A 278 -12.38 -10.38 -15.61
C GLY A 278 -12.48 -11.78 -16.20
N LYS A 279 -11.81 -12.06 -17.32
CA LYS A 279 -11.82 -13.36 -18.00
C LYS A 279 -11.24 -14.53 -17.19
N LEU A 280 -10.50 -14.24 -16.12
CA LEU A 280 -10.02 -15.28 -15.18
C LEU A 280 -11.13 -15.84 -14.29
N ASN A 281 -12.34 -15.26 -14.37
CA ASN A 281 -13.47 -15.57 -13.50
C ASN A 281 -14.73 -15.82 -14.32
N ASP A 282 -15.61 -16.68 -13.80
CA ASP A 282 -16.95 -16.89 -14.35
C ASP A 282 -17.92 -15.85 -13.77
N TYR A 283 -18.62 -15.13 -14.65
CA TYR A 283 -19.67 -14.19 -14.25
C TYR A 283 -20.72 -13.98 -15.36
N PRO A 284 -21.99 -13.75 -15.01
CA PRO A 284 -23.06 -13.59 -15.98
C PRO A 284 -23.20 -12.16 -16.54
N GLY A 285 -22.58 -11.19 -15.89
CA GLY A 285 -22.73 -9.75 -16.17
C GLY A 285 -21.97 -9.29 -17.41
N LYS A 286 -22.16 -8.01 -17.75
CA LYS A 286 -21.42 -7.35 -18.84
C LYS A 286 -20.31 -6.47 -18.30
N HIS A 287 -19.11 -6.60 -18.83
CA HIS A 287 -17.99 -5.70 -18.55
C HIS A 287 -17.82 -4.69 -19.68
N LYS A 288 -17.92 -3.40 -19.36
CA LYS A 288 -17.68 -2.28 -20.26
C LYS A 288 -16.48 -1.46 -19.79
N THR A 289 -15.81 -0.78 -20.71
CA THR A 289 -14.68 0.10 -20.39
C THR A 289 -14.85 1.47 -21.01
N ILE A 290 -14.42 2.52 -20.31
CA ILE A 290 -14.33 3.90 -20.80
C ILE A 290 -12.89 4.37 -20.56
N ALA A 291 -12.16 4.68 -21.64
CA ALA A 291 -10.80 5.19 -21.55
C ALA A 291 -10.82 6.72 -21.71
N GLY A 292 -10.53 7.45 -20.64
CA GLY A 292 -10.53 8.91 -20.65
C GLY A 292 -10.24 9.55 -19.30
N ASP A 293 -10.16 10.88 -19.28
CA ASP A 293 -10.04 11.64 -18.03
C ASP A 293 -11.31 11.48 -17.19
N ALA A 294 -11.14 11.08 -15.94
CA ALA A 294 -12.27 10.78 -15.06
C ALA A 294 -13.21 11.99 -14.87
N PHE A 295 -12.67 13.20 -14.72
CA PHE A 295 -13.51 14.38 -14.52
C PHE A 295 -14.31 14.74 -15.77
N GLU A 296 -13.75 14.51 -16.96
CA GLU A 296 -14.41 14.74 -18.24
C GLU A 296 -15.49 13.68 -18.47
N GLU A 297 -15.14 12.39 -18.35
CA GLU A 297 -16.06 11.30 -18.62
C GLU A 297 -17.23 11.24 -17.62
N LEU A 298 -16.99 11.55 -16.33
CA LEU A 298 -18.07 11.66 -15.36
C LEU A 298 -19.06 12.78 -15.71
N ARG A 299 -18.57 13.97 -16.19
CA ARG A 299 -19.45 15.04 -16.68
C ARG A 299 -20.24 14.61 -17.91
N ASN A 300 -19.59 13.87 -18.83
CA ASN A 300 -20.26 13.34 -20.03
C ASN A 300 -21.40 12.37 -19.65
N LEU A 301 -21.19 11.50 -18.66
CA LEU A 301 -22.21 10.58 -18.16
C LEU A 301 -23.37 11.34 -17.48
N VAL A 302 -23.06 12.36 -16.67
CA VAL A 302 -24.08 13.23 -16.05
C VAL A 302 -24.92 13.94 -17.10
N ASN A 303 -24.30 14.55 -18.12
CA ASN A 303 -24.98 15.24 -19.21
C ASN A 303 -25.91 14.32 -20.02
N LYS A 304 -25.59 13.01 -20.05
CA LYS A 304 -26.41 11.97 -20.69
C LYS A 304 -27.49 11.39 -19.74
N ASN A 305 -27.61 11.91 -18.52
CA ASN A 305 -28.52 11.41 -17.48
C ASN A 305 -28.35 9.90 -17.20
N ILE A 306 -27.11 9.39 -17.26
CA ILE A 306 -26.80 7.99 -16.95
C ILE A 306 -26.59 7.88 -15.46
N THR A 307 -27.18 6.86 -14.85
CA THR A 307 -27.00 6.55 -13.40
C THR A 307 -26.65 5.08 -13.20
N PHE A 308 -26.02 4.79 -12.06
CA PHE A 308 -25.60 3.44 -11.68
C PHE A 308 -26.09 3.14 -10.26
N ASP A 309 -26.40 1.87 -9.99
CA ASP A 309 -26.80 1.42 -8.65
C ASP A 309 -25.65 1.50 -7.63
N VAL A 310 -24.42 1.30 -8.09
CA VAL A 310 -23.19 1.43 -7.29
C VAL A 310 -22.19 2.27 -8.05
N VAL A 311 -21.68 3.32 -7.40
CA VAL A 311 -20.62 4.18 -7.94
C VAL A 311 -19.42 4.12 -7.00
N VAL A 312 -18.26 3.68 -7.50
CA VAL A 312 -16.99 3.64 -6.77
C VAL A 312 -16.05 4.68 -7.35
N ILE A 313 -15.47 5.54 -6.51
CA ILE A 313 -14.51 6.56 -6.91
C ILE A 313 -13.28 6.45 -6.02
N ASP A 314 -12.19 5.87 -6.55
CA ASP A 314 -10.91 5.65 -5.85
C ASP A 314 -9.77 6.33 -6.58
N PRO A 315 -9.64 7.67 -6.48
CA PRO A 315 -8.64 8.42 -7.22
C PRO A 315 -7.22 8.19 -6.67
N PRO A 316 -6.18 8.42 -7.50
CA PRO A 316 -4.82 8.48 -7.03
C PRO A 316 -4.64 9.63 -6.04
N SER A 317 -3.60 9.57 -5.19
CA SER A 317 -3.30 10.64 -4.24
C SER A 317 -3.10 11.99 -4.95
N PHE A 318 -3.96 12.96 -4.66
CA PHE A 318 -3.90 14.30 -5.22
C PHE A 318 -2.94 15.23 -4.46
N ALA A 319 -2.45 14.84 -3.28
CA ALA A 319 -1.51 15.63 -2.48
C ALA A 319 -0.25 14.81 -2.16
N LYS A 320 0.85 15.11 -2.85
CA LYS A 320 2.19 14.54 -2.59
C LYS A 320 2.97 15.40 -1.60
N GLN A 321 2.66 16.69 -1.52
CA GLN A 321 3.28 17.66 -0.62
C GLN A 321 2.22 18.57 0.02
N ALA A 322 2.61 19.28 1.09
CA ALA A 322 1.67 20.08 1.88
C ALA A 322 0.97 21.19 1.07
N SER A 323 1.67 21.81 0.11
CA SER A 323 1.11 22.86 -0.76
C SER A 323 -0.03 22.38 -1.67
N GLU A 324 -0.18 21.08 -1.87
CA GLU A 324 -1.20 20.50 -2.74
C GLU A 324 -2.51 20.12 -2.01
N ILE A 325 -2.54 20.25 -0.67
CA ILE A 325 -3.68 19.77 0.15
C ILE A 325 -4.97 20.48 -0.25
N GLU A 326 -4.98 21.80 -0.39
CA GLU A 326 -6.20 22.56 -0.71
C GLU A 326 -6.72 22.24 -2.12
N LEU A 327 -5.81 22.01 -3.08
CA LEU A 327 -6.18 21.56 -4.41
C LEU A 327 -6.78 20.14 -4.38
N ALA A 328 -6.19 19.24 -3.58
CA ALA A 328 -6.71 17.88 -3.39
C ALA A 328 -8.12 17.90 -2.80
N LYS A 329 -8.38 18.71 -1.78
CA LYS A 329 -9.72 18.89 -1.20
C LYS A 329 -10.75 19.35 -2.23
N LYS A 330 -10.39 20.31 -3.11
CA LYS A 330 -11.27 20.77 -4.20
C LYS A 330 -11.59 19.64 -5.17
N LYS A 331 -10.61 18.80 -5.53
CA LYS A 331 -10.82 17.63 -6.41
C LYS A 331 -11.74 16.60 -5.76
N TYR A 332 -11.55 16.26 -4.49
CA TYR A 332 -12.45 15.36 -3.76
C TYR A 332 -13.90 15.91 -3.73
N LYS A 333 -14.06 17.21 -3.43
CA LYS A 333 -15.39 17.86 -3.46
C LYS A 333 -16.04 17.75 -4.86
N GLN A 334 -15.27 17.92 -5.94
CA GLN A 334 -15.78 17.79 -7.32
C GLN A 334 -16.18 16.34 -7.63
N LEU A 335 -15.35 15.35 -7.27
CA LEU A 335 -15.65 13.93 -7.48
C LEU A 335 -16.87 13.48 -6.69
N ALA A 336 -17.04 13.94 -5.44
CA ALA A 336 -18.22 13.66 -4.66
C ALA A 336 -19.48 14.21 -5.33
N LYS A 337 -19.47 15.47 -5.84
CA LYS A 337 -20.61 16.06 -6.58
C LYS A 337 -21.00 15.23 -7.81
N LEU A 338 -20.03 14.82 -8.61
CA LEU A 338 -20.27 13.99 -9.80
C LEU A 338 -20.78 12.59 -9.40
N GLY A 339 -20.20 11.99 -8.37
CA GLY A 339 -20.63 10.69 -7.84
C GLY A 339 -22.09 10.69 -7.37
N ILE A 340 -22.51 11.74 -6.65
CA ILE A 340 -23.90 11.90 -6.21
C ILE A 340 -24.87 11.93 -7.40
N GLN A 341 -24.54 12.67 -8.47
CA GLN A 341 -25.39 12.79 -9.65
C GLN A 341 -25.47 11.48 -10.46
N LEU A 342 -24.40 10.67 -10.42
CA LEU A 342 -24.32 9.39 -11.13
C LEU A 342 -24.89 8.22 -10.33
N THR A 343 -25.15 8.39 -9.03
CA THR A 343 -25.73 7.33 -8.22
C THR A 343 -27.25 7.34 -8.31
N ALA A 344 -27.82 6.21 -8.69
CA ALA A 344 -29.27 6.01 -8.83
C ALA A 344 -29.99 6.21 -7.46
N LYS A 345 -31.32 6.34 -7.52
CA LYS A 345 -32.17 6.29 -6.32
C LYS A 345 -31.92 4.97 -5.58
N LYS A 346 -31.86 5.02 -4.24
CA LYS A 346 -31.51 3.86 -3.38
C LYS A 346 -30.16 3.22 -3.74
N GLY A 347 -29.32 3.93 -4.49
CA GLY A 347 -27.99 3.49 -4.89
C GLY A 347 -26.93 3.70 -3.81
N LEU A 348 -25.74 3.18 -4.08
CA LEU A 348 -24.59 3.24 -3.18
C LEU A 348 -23.47 4.07 -3.83
N LEU A 349 -23.00 5.10 -3.13
CA LEU A 349 -21.81 5.87 -3.49
C LEU A 349 -20.65 5.51 -2.57
N VAL A 350 -19.55 5.04 -3.15
CA VAL A 350 -18.32 4.67 -2.44
C VAL A 350 -17.22 5.65 -2.82
N LEU A 351 -16.71 6.39 -1.84
CA LEU A 351 -15.65 7.37 -2.03
C LEU A 351 -14.41 6.97 -1.23
N ALA A 352 -13.27 6.90 -1.90
CA ALA A 352 -12.01 6.50 -1.27
C ALA A 352 -10.90 7.56 -1.44
N SER A 353 -9.91 7.48 -0.59
CA SER A 353 -8.68 8.26 -0.68
C SER A 353 -7.49 7.50 -0.11
N CYS A 354 -6.39 7.48 -0.86
CA CYS A 354 -5.09 6.94 -0.43
C CYS A 354 -4.07 8.03 -0.08
N SER A 355 -4.51 9.25 0.28
CA SER A 355 -3.61 10.37 0.61
C SER A 355 -3.32 10.44 2.11
N SER A 356 -2.05 10.29 2.52
CA SER A 356 -1.64 10.55 3.91
C SER A 356 -1.70 12.03 4.30
N ARG A 357 -1.72 12.94 3.32
CA ARG A 357 -1.76 14.40 3.56
C ARG A 357 -3.17 14.92 3.83
N VAL A 358 -4.21 14.25 3.32
CA VAL A 358 -5.60 14.56 3.65
C VAL A 358 -6.06 13.50 4.66
N VAL A 359 -6.12 13.89 5.93
CA VAL A 359 -6.51 13.00 7.02
C VAL A 359 -7.96 12.53 6.88
N ALA A 360 -8.31 11.42 7.52
CA ALA A 360 -9.61 10.77 7.36
C ALA A 360 -10.79 11.70 7.68
N ASP A 361 -10.74 12.41 8.82
CA ASP A 361 -11.81 13.32 9.23
C ASP A 361 -12.04 14.42 8.19
N ALA A 362 -10.96 15.05 7.71
CA ALA A 362 -11.08 16.08 6.68
C ALA A 362 -11.66 15.53 5.36
N PHE A 363 -11.33 14.29 4.99
CA PHE A 363 -11.90 13.64 3.81
C PHE A 363 -13.38 13.35 3.98
N PHE A 364 -13.80 12.83 5.13
CA PHE A 364 -15.21 12.56 5.42
C PHE A 364 -16.02 13.84 5.49
N ASP A 365 -15.53 14.87 6.19
CA ASP A 365 -16.19 16.18 6.30
C ASP A 365 -16.45 16.83 4.93
N ILE A 366 -15.48 16.75 4.02
CA ILE A 366 -15.63 17.25 2.64
C ILE A 366 -16.80 16.54 1.94
N ASN A 367 -16.84 15.23 1.99
CA ASN A 367 -17.85 14.42 1.31
C ASN A 367 -19.23 14.63 1.94
N GLU A 368 -19.35 14.60 3.27
CA GLU A 368 -20.60 14.81 3.98
C GLU A 368 -21.16 16.22 3.79
N THR A 369 -20.29 17.24 3.68
CA THR A 369 -20.71 18.60 3.32
C THR A 369 -21.38 18.63 1.95
N VAL A 370 -20.77 17.98 0.95
CA VAL A 370 -21.32 17.94 -0.41
C VAL A 370 -22.63 17.17 -0.47
N LEU A 371 -22.73 16.05 0.26
CA LEU A 371 -23.95 15.25 0.35
C LEU A 371 -25.10 16.05 0.98
N LYS A 372 -24.85 16.77 2.06
CA LYS A 372 -25.83 17.67 2.70
C LYS A 372 -26.27 18.83 1.80
N GLU A 373 -25.40 19.28 0.87
CA GLU A 373 -25.72 20.31 -0.13
C GLU A 373 -26.54 19.76 -1.32
N SER A 374 -26.81 18.44 -1.41
CA SER A 374 -27.31 17.77 -2.62
C SER A 374 -28.81 17.51 -2.67
N ASP A 375 -29.59 17.95 -1.71
CA ASP A 375 -31.04 17.70 -1.59
C ASP A 375 -31.43 16.20 -1.65
N ARG A 376 -30.49 15.27 -1.44
CA ARG A 376 -30.72 13.82 -1.41
C ARG A 376 -30.59 13.27 -0.01
N ASP A 377 -31.54 12.46 0.42
CA ASP A 377 -31.47 11.74 1.69
C ASP A 377 -30.46 10.59 1.60
N PHE A 378 -29.60 10.48 2.58
CA PHE A 378 -28.57 9.45 2.63
C PHE A 378 -28.27 8.98 4.06
N GLU A 379 -27.74 7.78 4.17
CA GLU A 379 -27.11 7.25 5.39
C GLU A 379 -25.65 6.90 5.14
N ILE A 380 -24.81 6.98 6.19
CA ILE A 380 -23.47 6.45 6.16
C ILE A 380 -23.56 4.95 6.45
N PHE A 381 -23.46 4.13 5.40
CA PHE A 381 -23.51 2.67 5.52
C PHE A 381 -22.27 2.10 6.21
N SER A 382 -21.07 2.60 5.85
CA SER A 382 -19.80 2.15 6.43
C SER A 382 -18.69 3.17 6.25
N LYS A 383 -17.75 3.21 7.19
CA LYS A 383 -16.43 3.84 7.04
C LYS A 383 -15.38 2.77 7.25
N THR A 384 -14.45 2.61 6.32
CA THR A 384 -13.39 1.59 6.35
C THR A 384 -12.02 2.23 6.21
N TYR A 385 -11.00 1.49 6.63
CA TYR A 385 -9.60 1.89 6.62
C TYR A 385 -8.74 0.77 6.03
N HIS A 386 -7.50 0.64 6.52
CA HIS A 386 -6.58 -0.39 6.10
C HIS A 386 -7.05 -1.80 6.51
N ASP A 387 -6.75 -2.77 5.65
CA ASP A 387 -7.00 -4.19 5.92
C ASP A 387 -5.94 -4.79 6.86
N ILE A 388 -6.15 -6.02 7.31
CA ILE A 388 -5.34 -6.74 8.29
C ILE A 388 -3.86 -6.87 7.90
N ASP A 389 -3.56 -6.95 6.60
CA ASP A 389 -2.19 -7.03 6.09
C ASP A 389 -1.51 -5.67 5.90
N HIS A 390 -2.23 -4.59 6.18
CA HIS A 390 -1.73 -3.21 6.19
C HIS A 390 -1.91 -2.58 7.60
N PRO A 391 -1.31 -3.16 8.67
CA PRO A 391 -1.46 -2.65 10.03
C PRO A 391 -0.90 -1.24 10.14
N ILE A 392 -1.52 -0.42 10.99
CA ILE A 392 -1.07 0.96 11.24
C ILE A 392 -0.48 1.06 12.65
N SER A 393 0.78 1.46 12.75
CA SER A 393 1.51 1.64 14.00
C SER A 393 1.86 3.10 14.30
N PHE A 394 1.72 3.99 13.32
CA PHE A 394 1.97 5.43 13.47
C PHE A 394 1.08 6.24 12.52
N LEU A 395 0.85 7.52 12.86
CA LEU A 395 -0.18 8.34 12.20
C LEU A 395 0.07 8.55 10.70
N GLU A 396 1.31 8.82 10.31
CA GLU A 396 1.68 9.09 8.91
C GLU A 396 1.56 7.86 8.02
N GLY A 397 1.51 6.66 8.62
CA GLY A 397 1.23 5.39 7.93
C GLY A 397 -0.25 5.22 7.54
N ALA A 398 -1.16 5.98 8.17
CA ALA A 398 -2.61 5.89 7.95
C ALA A 398 -3.03 6.70 6.71
N TYR A 399 -2.87 6.13 5.53
CA TYR A 399 -3.19 6.81 4.27
C TYR A 399 -4.55 6.43 3.67
N LEU A 400 -5.05 5.22 3.93
CA LEU A 400 -6.26 4.67 3.32
C LEU A 400 -7.49 4.97 4.16
N LYS A 401 -8.54 5.48 3.53
CA LYS A 401 -9.89 5.66 4.06
C LYS A 401 -10.91 5.55 2.94
N CYS A 402 -12.04 4.94 3.25
CA CYS A 402 -13.14 4.75 2.33
C CYS A 402 -14.46 4.92 3.08
N VAL A 403 -15.46 5.48 2.44
CA VAL A 403 -16.80 5.69 3.00
C VAL A 403 -17.86 5.28 1.98
N TYR A 404 -18.90 4.68 2.49
CA TYR A 404 -20.04 4.16 1.76
C TYR A 404 -21.29 4.96 2.14
N TYR A 405 -21.87 5.66 1.19
CA TYR A 405 -23.11 6.42 1.35
C TYR A 405 -24.23 5.70 0.61
N ARG A 406 -25.30 5.35 1.32
CA ARG A 406 -26.50 4.79 0.71
C ARG A 406 -27.55 5.88 0.60
N PHE A 407 -28.05 6.12 -0.60
CA PHE A 407 -29.18 7.03 -0.82
C PHE A 407 -30.50 6.36 -0.42
N LEU A 408 -31.43 7.14 0.15
CA LEU A 408 -32.70 6.66 0.69
C LEU A 408 -33.88 7.04 -0.21
N ASP A 409 -33.69 8.03 -1.11
CA ASP A 409 -34.67 8.57 -2.06
C ASP A 409 -35.03 7.64 -3.22
#